data_4ec4b7435de0e8f5f78677cfd22e6339
#
_entry.id   4ec4b7435de0e8f5f78677cfd22e6339
#
_cell.length_a   1.000
_cell.length_b   1.000
_cell.length_c   1.000
_cell.angle_alpha   90.00
_cell.angle_beta   90.00
_cell.angle_gamma   90.00
#
_symmetry.space_group_name_H-M   'P 1'
#
loop_
_entity.id
_entity.type
_entity.pdbx_description
1 polymer ?
#
loop_
_entity_poly.entity_id
_entity_poly.type
_entity_poly.pdbx_seq_one_letter_code
_entity_poly.pdbx_strand_id
1 'polypeptide(L)'
;VDPGQSQITQLNEQSMSMKLTGLQAGDARAVYKNTSMDLRLYKRIQLFTHAERLVNDVAEELKDGDFSVFMRLGTDVKSNFYEYEVPLHLTAPGKYNTHDTNDQYAVWPEANFMDVKLSLFTDIKKERNRAKHDESQQVGNTTLYTGYDPDHRANRVSVLGNPSLSDVRVVMIGVRNNSSKEKSGEVWVNELKVTDFDQDGGWAAKGNVNLAFSDVATVNFGGHIETVGFGNVDQNLSSRRMDDYKQYNVATQVDVG
;
A
#
# COMPACT_ATOMS: atom_id res chain seq x y z
N VAL A 1 -20.59 9.19 -14.89
CA VAL A 1 -20.97 10.39 -15.70
C VAL A 1 -20.72 11.60 -14.82
N ASP A 2 -19.77 12.45 -15.19
CA ASP A 2 -19.52 13.72 -14.51
C ASP A 2 -20.68 14.68 -14.77
N PRO A 3 -21.46 15.08 -13.76
CA PRO A 3 -22.64 15.94 -13.96
C PRO A 3 -22.34 17.38 -14.40
N GLY A 4 -21.05 17.74 -14.54
CA GLY A 4 -20.62 19.07 -15.00
C GLY A 4 -20.28 19.19 -16.48
N GLN A 5 -20.30 18.11 -17.26
CA GLN A 5 -20.02 18.16 -18.70
C GLN A 5 -21.27 18.09 -19.53
N SER A 6 -21.46 19.09 -20.41
CA SER A 6 -22.58 19.18 -21.34
C SER A 6 -22.48 18.22 -22.54
N GLN A 7 -21.45 17.43 -22.65
CA GLN A 7 -21.32 16.32 -23.61
C GLN A 7 -21.12 15.02 -22.83
N ILE A 8 -21.93 14.02 -23.17
CA ILE A 8 -21.74 12.63 -22.70
C ILE A 8 -20.47 12.11 -23.36
N THR A 9 -19.33 12.36 -22.74
CA THR A 9 -18.09 11.70 -23.13
C THR A 9 -18.14 10.30 -22.52
N GLN A 10 -18.38 9.30 -23.34
CA GLN A 10 -18.27 7.92 -22.92
C GLN A 10 -16.77 7.66 -22.62
N LEU A 11 -16.43 7.66 -21.34
CA LEU A 11 -15.08 7.27 -20.89
C LEU A 11 -14.94 5.78 -21.22
N ASN A 12 -14.13 5.48 -22.20
CA ASN A 12 -13.73 4.09 -22.49
C ASN A 12 -12.84 3.62 -21.34
N GLU A 13 -13.38 2.80 -20.46
CA GLU A 13 -12.59 2.06 -19.49
C GLU A 13 -11.75 1.02 -20.22
N GLN A 14 -10.45 1.04 -19.97
CA GLN A 14 -9.51 0.11 -20.57
C GLN A 14 -8.80 -0.68 -19.48
N SER A 15 -8.89 -1.99 -19.56
CA SER A 15 -8.10 -2.89 -18.74
C SER A 15 -6.75 -3.15 -19.40
N MET A 16 -5.72 -3.29 -18.60
CA MET A 16 -4.42 -3.79 -19.07
C MET A 16 -4.45 -5.32 -19.05
N SER A 17 -4.28 -5.97 -20.20
CA SER A 17 -4.17 -7.41 -20.30
C SER A 17 -2.70 -7.84 -20.29
N MET A 18 -2.39 -8.85 -19.49
CA MET A 18 -1.11 -9.55 -19.44
C MET A 18 -1.31 -10.99 -19.89
N LYS A 19 -0.94 -11.28 -21.14
CA LYS A 19 -0.95 -12.63 -21.67
C LYS A 19 0.37 -13.34 -21.36
N LEU A 20 0.28 -14.44 -20.62
CA LEU A 20 1.40 -15.22 -20.13
C LEU A 20 1.42 -16.57 -20.83
N THR A 21 2.48 -16.85 -21.56
CA THR A 21 2.66 -18.14 -22.24
C THR A 21 3.91 -18.79 -21.68
N GLY A 22 3.79 -20.02 -21.19
CA GLY A 22 4.92 -20.79 -20.72
C GLY A 22 5.65 -20.17 -19.52
N LEU A 23 4.91 -19.57 -18.57
CA LEU A 23 5.53 -19.03 -17.37
C LEU A 23 6.01 -20.17 -16.47
N GLN A 24 7.33 -20.26 -16.26
CA GLN A 24 7.94 -21.33 -15.48
C GLN A 24 7.53 -21.29 -14.01
N ALA A 25 7.62 -22.43 -13.33
CA ALA A 25 7.36 -22.54 -11.89
C ALA A 25 8.21 -21.54 -11.09
N GLY A 26 7.59 -20.76 -10.24
CA GLY A 26 8.25 -19.73 -9.42
C GLY A 26 8.62 -18.43 -10.14
N ASP A 27 8.52 -18.39 -11.46
CA ASP A 27 8.78 -17.19 -12.25
C ASP A 27 7.65 -16.17 -12.16
N ALA A 28 7.98 -14.92 -12.48
CA ALA A 28 7.03 -13.81 -12.56
C ALA A 28 7.28 -12.94 -13.80
N ARG A 29 6.21 -12.32 -14.28
CA ARG A 29 6.27 -11.24 -15.28
C ARG A 29 5.52 -10.04 -14.75
N ALA A 30 6.06 -8.87 -15.00
CA ALA A 30 5.50 -7.64 -14.46
C ALA A 30 5.69 -6.46 -15.40
N VAL A 31 4.82 -5.49 -15.25
CA VAL A 31 4.94 -4.15 -15.83
C VAL A 31 5.10 -3.14 -14.71
N TYR A 32 5.81 -2.06 -14.97
CA TYR A 32 5.97 -1.01 -13.99
C TYR A 32 5.84 0.37 -14.62
N LYS A 33 5.48 1.33 -13.78
CA LYS A 33 5.41 2.74 -14.13
C LYS A 33 6.17 3.57 -13.10
N ASN A 34 7.04 4.45 -13.59
CA ASN A 34 7.65 5.45 -12.74
C ASN A 34 6.61 6.52 -12.39
N THR A 35 6.63 6.94 -11.15
CA THR A 35 5.68 7.90 -10.58
C THR A 35 6.39 8.80 -9.57
N SER A 36 5.67 9.70 -8.96
CA SER A 36 6.10 10.46 -7.79
C SER A 36 4.86 10.73 -6.95
N MET A 37 4.64 9.87 -5.97
CA MET A 37 3.42 9.92 -5.16
C MET A 37 3.76 9.89 -3.67
N ASP A 38 3.05 10.73 -2.92
CA ASP A 38 2.94 10.62 -1.47
C ASP A 38 1.58 9.98 -1.13
N LEU A 39 1.62 8.77 -0.61
CA LEU A 39 0.41 7.99 -0.30
C LEU A 39 -0.05 8.14 1.16
N ARG A 40 0.63 8.92 1.99
CA ARG A 40 0.33 9.03 3.43
C ARG A 40 -1.04 9.63 3.75
N LEU A 41 -1.60 10.40 2.82
CA LEU A 41 -2.93 11.00 2.96
C LEU A 41 -4.07 10.08 2.51
N TYR A 42 -3.77 8.88 2.06
CA TYR A 42 -4.79 7.91 1.65
C TYR A 42 -4.78 6.73 2.60
N LYS A 43 -5.96 6.14 2.83
CA LYS A 43 -6.09 4.98 3.72
C LYS A 43 -6.06 3.66 2.97
N ARG A 44 -6.42 3.67 1.67
CA ARG A 44 -6.55 2.43 0.88
C ARG A 44 -6.00 2.60 -0.54
N ILE A 45 -5.59 1.47 -1.11
CA ILE A 45 -5.26 1.33 -2.52
C ILE A 45 -6.04 0.13 -3.08
N GLN A 46 -6.64 0.31 -4.26
CA GLN A 46 -7.54 -0.66 -4.87
C GLN A 46 -7.10 -0.99 -6.28
N LEU A 47 -7.32 -2.25 -6.70
CA LEU A 47 -7.04 -2.76 -8.03
C LEU A 47 -8.01 -3.91 -8.33
N PHE A 48 -8.75 -3.82 -9.43
CA PHE A 48 -9.56 -4.93 -9.93
C PHE A 48 -8.68 -5.88 -10.75
N THR A 49 -8.88 -7.17 -10.54
CA THR A 49 -8.12 -8.21 -11.24
C THR A 49 -9.03 -9.32 -11.73
N HIS A 50 -8.86 -9.71 -12.99
CA HIS A 50 -9.50 -10.85 -13.63
C HIS A 50 -8.42 -11.84 -14.08
N ALA A 51 -8.71 -13.12 -14.05
CA ALA A 51 -7.82 -14.16 -14.54
C ALA A 51 -8.59 -15.23 -15.29
N GLU A 52 -8.03 -15.68 -16.43
CA GLU A 52 -8.61 -16.74 -17.22
C GLU A 52 -7.55 -17.65 -17.85
N ARG A 53 -7.99 -18.81 -18.30
CA ARG A 53 -7.18 -19.76 -19.07
C ARG A 53 -7.05 -19.32 -20.52
N LEU A 54 -5.92 -19.57 -21.13
CA LEU A 54 -5.79 -19.45 -22.59
C LEU A 54 -6.50 -20.60 -23.30
N VAL A 55 -7.42 -20.26 -24.20
CA VAL A 55 -8.31 -21.19 -24.94
C VAL A 55 -7.46 -21.99 -25.87
N ASN A 56 -6.48 -22.36 -26.06
CA ASN A 56 -5.74 -23.23 -26.99
C ASN A 56 -4.33 -23.59 -26.48
N ASP A 57 -4.12 -23.49 -25.19
CA ASP A 57 -2.82 -23.90 -24.66
C ASP A 57 -2.80 -25.39 -24.35
N VAL A 58 -1.81 -26.09 -24.90
CA VAL A 58 -1.49 -27.47 -24.57
C VAL A 58 -0.71 -27.64 -23.27
N ALA A 59 -0.37 -26.52 -22.61
CA ALA A 59 0.25 -26.55 -21.30
C ALA A 59 -0.69 -27.13 -20.25
N GLU A 60 -0.14 -27.57 -19.12
CA GLU A 60 -0.96 -28.07 -18.02
C GLU A 60 -2.01 -27.05 -17.61
N GLU A 61 -3.21 -27.54 -17.39
CA GLU A 61 -4.37 -26.74 -17.04
C GLU A 61 -4.09 -25.80 -15.86
N LEU A 62 -4.34 -24.51 -16.07
CA LEU A 62 -4.27 -23.50 -15.02
C LEU A 62 -5.41 -23.71 -14.03
N LYS A 63 -5.13 -23.63 -12.71
CA LYS A 63 -6.10 -23.80 -11.62
C LYS A 63 -6.08 -22.58 -10.71
N ASP A 64 -7.12 -22.43 -9.90
CA ASP A 64 -7.18 -21.42 -8.87
C ASP A 64 -5.95 -21.48 -7.96
N GLY A 65 -5.34 -20.32 -7.73
CA GLY A 65 -4.14 -20.19 -6.92
C GLY A 65 -2.81 -20.53 -7.61
N ASP A 66 -2.82 -21.14 -8.81
CA ASP A 66 -1.60 -21.36 -9.60
C ASP A 66 -0.93 -20.02 -9.96
N PHE A 67 -1.74 -19.03 -10.32
CA PHE A 67 -1.27 -17.66 -10.49
C PHE A 67 -1.64 -16.80 -9.29
N SER A 68 -0.78 -15.86 -8.97
CA SER A 68 -1.08 -14.73 -8.10
C SER A 68 -0.75 -13.43 -8.82
N VAL A 69 -1.55 -12.40 -8.54
CA VAL A 69 -1.20 -11.03 -8.92
C VAL A 69 -0.51 -10.36 -7.74
N PHE A 70 0.56 -9.61 -8.01
CA PHE A 70 1.22 -8.81 -6.99
C PHE A 70 1.36 -7.36 -7.43
N MET A 71 1.32 -6.47 -6.45
CA MET A 71 1.58 -5.04 -6.60
C MET A 71 2.76 -4.65 -5.72
N ARG A 72 3.77 -3.98 -6.31
CA ARG A 72 4.89 -3.37 -5.57
C ARG A 72 4.81 -1.86 -5.59
N LEU A 73 5.09 -1.27 -4.44
CA LEU A 73 5.16 0.18 -4.23
C LEU A 73 6.48 0.51 -3.54
N GLY A 74 7.27 1.42 -4.08
CA GLY A 74 8.52 1.78 -3.42
C GLY A 74 9.34 2.81 -4.18
N THR A 75 10.57 3.00 -3.75
CA THR A 75 11.55 3.84 -4.44
C THR A 75 12.18 3.11 -5.63
N ASP A 76 12.24 1.78 -5.55
CA ASP A 76 12.65 0.89 -6.64
C ASP A 76 11.93 -0.47 -6.52
N VAL A 77 12.02 -1.31 -7.56
CA VAL A 77 11.32 -2.60 -7.63
C VAL A 77 12.16 -3.80 -7.17
N LYS A 78 13.43 -3.58 -6.80
CA LYS A 78 14.38 -4.66 -6.49
C LYS A 78 14.82 -4.68 -5.03
N SER A 79 15.01 -3.51 -4.42
CA SER A 79 15.70 -3.38 -3.14
C SER A 79 14.89 -2.64 -2.08
N ASN A 80 13.96 -1.75 -2.48
CA ASN A 80 13.20 -0.90 -1.56
C ASN A 80 11.72 -0.82 -1.98
N PHE A 81 10.94 -1.83 -1.59
CA PHE A 81 9.53 -1.90 -1.94
C PHE A 81 8.69 -2.59 -0.87
N TYR A 82 7.42 -2.28 -0.87
CA TYR A 82 6.34 -3.07 -0.30
C TYR A 82 5.70 -3.89 -1.41
N GLU A 83 5.28 -5.11 -1.10
CA GLU A 83 4.55 -5.98 -2.04
C GLU A 83 3.26 -6.48 -1.37
N TYR A 84 2.16 -6.45 -2.10
CA TYR A 84 0.92 -7.11 -1.76
C TYR A 84 0.57 -8.11 -2.84
N GLU A 85 0.26 -9.35 -2.48
CA GLU A 85 0.06 -10.45 -3.41
C GLU A 85 -1.21 -11.22 -3.08
N VAL A 86 -2.03 -11.47 -4.12
CA VAL A 86 -3.33 -12.15 -4.05
C VAL A 86 -3.31 -13.37 -4.94
N PRO A 87 -3.57 -14.59 -4.41
CA PRO A 87 -3.82 -15.77 -5.23
C PRO A 87 -5.08 -15.57 -6.07
N LEU A 88 -5.02 -15.90 -7.37
CA LEU A 88 -6.12 -15.63 -8.30
C LEU A 88 -7.09 -16.80 -8.39
N HIS A 89 -8.37 -16.48 -8.43
CA HIS A 89 -9.47 -17.33 -8.83
C HIS A 89 -9.76 -17.12 -10.32
N LEU A 90 -9.94 -18.19 -11.06
CA LEU A 90 -10.15 -18.14 -12.51
C LEU A 90 -11.61 -17.93 -12.85
N THR A 91 -11.85 -17.06 -13.81
CA THR A 91 -13.17 -16.97 -14.45
C THR A 91 -13.38 -18.17 -15.35
N ALA A 92 -14.53 -18.82 -15.24
CA ALA A 92 -14.88 -19.96 -16.09
C ALA A 92 -15.02 -19.51 -17.55
N PRO A 93 -14.62 -20.34 -18.53
CA PRO A 93 -14.89 -20.04 -19.93
C PRO A 93 -16.38 -19.88 -20.19
N GLY A 94 -16.78 -18.81 -20.87
CA GLY A 94 -18.20 -18.54 -21.11
C GLY A 94 -18.45 -17.26 -21.91
N LYS A 95 -19.73 -16.94 -22.05
CA LYS A 95 -20.18 -15.66 -22.58
C LYS A 95 -20.86 -14.91 -21.43
N TYR A 96 -20.41 -13.71 -21.18
CA TYR A 96 -20.86 -12.87 -20.08
C TYR A 96 -21.59 -11.64 -20.62
N ASN A 97 -22.70 -11.31 -19.96
CA ASN A 97 -23.50 -10.12 -20.30
C ASN A 97 -23.04 -8.96 -19.44
N THR A 98 -22.53 -7.91 -20.05
CA THR A 98 -22.03 -6.70 -19.36
C THR A 98 -23.12 -5.95 -18.58
N HIS A 99 -24.40 -6.24 -18.83
CA HIS A 99 -25.54 -5.64 -18.13
C HIS A 99 -26.10 -6.52 -17.01
N ASP A 100 -25.60 -7.74 -16.85
CA ASP A 100 -25.96 -8.64 -15.75
C ASP A 100 -24.96 -8.54 -14.63
N THR A 101 -25.41 -8.18 -13.44
CA THR A 101 -24.59 -8.01 -12.26
C THR A 101 -23.89 -9.31 -11.83
N ASN A 102 -24.57 -10.46 -11.99
CA ASN A 102 -23.96 -11.75 -11.65
C ASN A 102 -22.82 -12.10 -12.61
N ASP A 103 -22.98 -11.80 -13.88
CA ASP A 103 -21.93 -11.99 -14.89
C ASP A 103 -20.75 -11.04 -14.64
N GLN A 104 -21.03 -9.80 -14.21
CA GLN A 104 -19.96 -8.87 -13.82
C GLN A 104 -19.15 -9.40 -12.62
N TYR A 105 -19.79 -9.94 -11.58
CA TYR A 105 -19.11 -10.56 -10.45
C TYR A 105 -18.38 -11.86 -10.84
N ALA A 106 -18.88 -12.61 -11.81
CA ALA A 106 -18.19 -13.79 -12.31
C ALA A 106 -16.90 -13.43 -13.06
N VAL A 107 -16.89 -12.33 -13.80
CA VAL A 107 -15.69 -11.83 -14.51
C VAL A 107 -14.71 -11.14 -13.55
N TRP A 108 -15.22 -10.38 -12.59
CA TRP A 108 -14.42 -9.66 -11.57
C TRP A 108 -14.74 -10.22 -10.17
N PRO A 109 -14.28 -11.44 -9.83
CA PRO A 109 -14.60 -12.05 -8.55
C PRO A 109 -14.00 -11.23 -7.41
N GLU A 110 -14.80 -11.08 -6.34
CA GLU A 110 -14.39 -10.33 -5.16
C GLU A 110 -13.09 -10.87 -4.55
N ALA A 111 -12.86 -12.17 -4.64
CA ALA A 111 -11.63 -12.80 -4.16
C ALA A 111 -10.35 -12.30 -4.88
N ASN A 112 -10.48 -11.80 -6.10
CA ASN A 112 -9.37 -11.23 -6.88
C ASN A 112 -9.24 -9.71 -6.69
N PHE A 113 -10.18 -9.08 -5.99
CA PHE A 113 -10.14 -7.65 -5.77
C PHE A 113 -9.11 -7.30 -4.69
N MET A 114 -8.12 -6.53 -5.06
CA MET A 114 -7.20 -5.93 -4.09
C MET A 114 -7.85 -4.69 -3.50
N ASP A 115 -8.13 -4.72 -2.22
CA ASP A 115 -8.56 -3.56 -1.43
C ASP A 115 -7.70 -3.47 -0.16
N VAL A 116 -6.56 -2.83 -0.31
CA VAL A 116 -5.46 -2.89 0.64
C VAL A 116 -5.43 -1.65 1.52
N LYS A 117 -5.48 -1.85 2.83
CA LYS A 117 -5.19 -0.78 3.80
C LYS A 117 -3.70 -0.42 3.70
N LEU A 118 -3.37 0.84 3.42
CA LEU A 118 -1.97 1.29 3.33
C LEU A 118 -1.21 1.15 4.66
N SER A 119 -1.93 1.12 5.79
CA SER A 119 -1.33 0.82 7.10
C SER A 119 -0.67 -0.55 7.17
N LEU A 120 -1.16 -1.56 6.42
CA LEU A 120 -0.56 -2.89 6.37
C LEU A 120 0.92 -2.85 5.96
N PHE A 121 1.27 -1.97 5.03
CA PHE A 121 2.66 -1.81 4.59
C PHE A 121 3.56 -1.22 5.69
N THR A 122 3.05 -0.29 6.47
CA THR A 122 3.80 0.26 7.60
C THR A 122 3.88 -0.72 8.75
N ASP A 123 2.84 -1.52 8.95
CA ASP A 123 2.79 -2.48 10.05
C ASP A 123 3.72 -3.68 9.80
N ILE A 124 3.75 -4.25 8.59
CA ILE A 124 4.73 -5.30 8.23
C ILE A 124 6.17 -4.79 8.37
N LYS A 125 6.43 -3.52 8.04
CA LYS A 125 7.74 -2.91 8.25
C LYS A 125 8.10 -2.79 9.74
N LYS A 126 7.12 -2.42 10.59
CA LYS A 126 7.31 -2.40 12.06
C LYS A 126 7.58 -3.80 12.61
N GLU A 127 6.84 -4.81 12.16
CA GLU A 127 7.04 -6.21 12.54
C GLU A 127 8.44 -6.68 12.17
N ARG A 128 8.88 -6.46 10.93
CA ARG A 128 10.25 -6.76 10.51
C ARG A 128 11.27 -6.05 11.41
N ASN A 129 11.07 -4.78 11.71
CA ASN A 129 12.01 -4.03 12.55
C ASN A 129 12.06 -4.56 13.98
N ARG A 130 10.96 -5.08 14.52
CA ARG A 130 10.96 -5.81 15.81
C ARG A 130 11.71 -7.13 15.70
N ALA A 131 11.44 -7.91 14.63
CA ALA A 131 12.12 -9.19 14.39
C ALA A 131 13.65 -9.05 14.23
N LYS A 132 14.13 -7.91 13.75
CA LYS A 132 15.59 -7.61 13.67
C LYS A 132 16.28 -7.50 15.03
N HIS A 133 15.57 -7.18 16.10
CA HIS A 133 16.09 -7.12 17.45
C HIS A 133 16.08 -8.48 18.14
N ASP A 134 15.49 -9.49 17.52
CA ASP A 134 15.51 -10.87 18.00
C ASP A 134 16.68 -11.62 17.36
N GLU A 135 17.72 -11.88 18.13
CA GLU A 135 18.95 -12.56 17.67
C GLU A 135 18.70 -13.98 17.15
N SER A 136 17.55 -14.58 17.52
CA SER A 136 17.15 -15.90 17.02
C SER A 136 16.64 -15.86 15.57
N GLN A 137 16.27 -14.67 15.07
CA GLN A 137 15.75 -14.46 13.73
C GLN A 137 16.78 -13.73 12.88
N GLN A 138 17.27 -14.39 11.84
CA GLN A 138 18.21 -13.77 10.89
C GLN A 138 17.50 -12.83 9.91
N VAL A 139 16.85 -11.79 10.42
CA VAL A 139 16.08 -10.82 9.63
C VAL A 139 16.91 -9.56 9.40
N GLY A 140 17.09 -9.18 8.14
CA GLY A 140 17.79 -7.95 7.75
C GLY A 140 16.97 -7.06 6.82
N ASN A 141 17.51 -5.89 6.46
CA ASN A 141 16.89 -5.04 5.45
C ASN A 141 17.00 -5.62 4.03
N THR A 142 17.96 -6.51 3.80
CA THR A 142 18.21 -7.15 2.51
C THR A 142 17.45 -8.45 2.32
N THR A 143 16.72 -8.89 3.35
CA THR A 143 15.90 -10.09 3.33
C THR A 143 14.43 -9.70 3.16
N LEU A 144 13.74 -10.33 2.23
CA LEU A 144 12.29 -10.13 2.07
C LEU A 144 11.58 -10.65 3.32
N TYR A 145 10.91 -9.77 4.02
CA TYR A 145 10.09 -10.12 5.17
C TYR A 145 8.63 -10.19 4.75
N THR A 146 7.98 -11.32 5.00
CA THR A 146 6.63 -11.60 4.54
C THR A 146 5.73 -11.96 5.72
N GLY A 147 4.55 -11.37 5.76
CA GLY A 147 3.43 -11.71 6.61
C GLY A 147 2.15 -11.89 5.78
N TYR A 148 1.02 -11.95 6.45
CA TYR A 148 -0.28 -12.13 5.84
C TYR A 148 -1.23 -11.01 6.22
N ASP A 149 -2.16 -10.69 5.31
CA ASP A 149 -3.24 -9.76 5.62
C ASP A 149 -4.18 -10.39 6.67
N PRO A 150 -4.39 -9.74 7.83
CA PRO A 150 -5.27 -10.27 8.87
C PRO A 150 -6.74 -10.41 8.42
N ASP A 151 -7.18 -9.55 7.49
CA ASP A 151 -8.54 -9.57 6.96
C ASP A 151 -8.68 -10.60 5.81
N HIS A 152 -7.59 -10.88 5.08
CA HIS A 152 -7.54 -11.80 3.93
C HIS A 152 -6.32 -12.73 4.04
N ARG A 153 -6.41 -13.77 4.84
CA ARG A 153 -5.28 -14.64 5.20
C ARG A 153 -4.60 -15.38 4.05
N ALA A 154 -5.22 -15.45 2.89
CA ALA A 154 -4.58 -15.99 1.69
C ALA A 154 -3.61 -14.98 1.05
N ASN A 155 -3.77 -13.70 1.34
CA ASN A 155 -3.00 -12.62 0.74
C ASN A 155 -1.71 -12.37 1.53
N ARG A 156 -0.62 -12.18 0.81
CA ARG A 156 0.71 -11.92 1.39
C ARG A 156 1.04 -10.43 1.36
N VAL A 157 1.63 -9.97 2.44
CA VAL A 157 2.18 -8.61 2.56
C VAL A 157 3.67 -8.74 2.82
N SER A 158 4.50 -8.09 2.02
CA SER A 158 5.94 -8.19 2.16
C SER A 158 6.63 -6.83 2.14
N VAL A 159 7.82 -6.77 2.74
CA VAL A 159 8.67 -5.58 2.72
C VAL A 159 10.13 -5.98 2.49
N LEU A 160 10.78 -5.27 1.59
CA LEU A 160 12.22 -5.35 1.36
C LEU A 160 12.83 -3.95 1.46
N GLY A 161 14.02 -3.85 2.02
CA GLY A 161 14.73 -2.58 2.15
C GLY A 161 14.11 -1.62 3.15
N ASN A 162 14.11 -0.36 2.81
CA ASN A 162 13.53 0.70 3.64
C ASN A 162 12.55 1.60 2.83
N PRO A 163 11.51 1.02 2.21
CA PRO A 163 10.55 1.81 1.45
C PRO A 163 9.76 2.78 2.34
N SER A 164 9.23 3.84 1.72
CA SER A 164 8.35 4.81 2.38
C SER A 164 7.13 5.10 1.52
N LEU A 165 5.96 5.20 2.15
CA LEU A 165 4.75 5.64 1.45
C LEU A 165 4.77 7.14 1.12
N SER A 166 5.69 7.92 1.72
CA SER A 166 5.88 9.35 1.38
C SER A 166 6.66 9.56 0.08
N ASP A 167 7.38 8.54 -0.41
CA ASP A 167 8.23 8.64 -1.61
C ASP A 167 8.10 7.38 -2.46
N VAL A 168 6.94 7.22 -3.08
CA VAL A 168 6.67 6.11 -4.01
C VAL A 168 7.04 6.57 -5.42
N ARG A 169 8.18 6.06 -5.92
CA ARG A 169 8.73 6.40 -7.24
C ARG A 169 8.39 5.39 -8.32
N VAL A 170 7.94 4.22 -7.92
CA VAL A 170 7.57 3.17 -8.85
C VAL A 170 6.39 2.38 -8.33
N VAL A 171 5.47 2.08 -9.24
CA VAL A 171 4.40 1.10 -9.06
C VAL A 171 4.62 -0.01 -10.06
N MET A 172 4.66 -1.25 -9.60
CA MET A 172 4.78 -2.44 -10.42
C MET A 172 3.59 -3.35 -10.15
N ILE A 173 3.02 -3.91 -11.22
CA ILE A 173 2.00 -4.95 -11.15
C ILE A 173 2.50 -6.14 -11.94
N GLY A 174 2.40 -7.33 -11.38
CA GLY A 174 2.87 -8.53 -12.03
C GLY A 174 2.08 -9.77 -11.64
N VAL A 175 2.33 -10.84 -12.39
CA VAL A 175 1.76 -12.16 -12.17
C VAL A 175 2.90 -13.12 -11.86
N ARG A 176 2.72 -13.95 -10.84
CA ARG A 176 3.66 -14.99 -10.42
C ARG A 176 3.02 -16.36 -10.59
N ASN A 177 3.78 -17.32 -11.09
CA ASN A 177 3.39 -18.72 -11.10
C ASN A 177 3.82 -19.39 -9.79
N ASN A 178 2.85 -19.71 -8.94
CA ASN A 178 3.08 -20.39 -7.65
C ASN A 178 2.96 -21.92 -7.77
N SER A 179 2.61 -22.44 -8.95
CA SER A 179 2.54 -23.88 -9.18
C SER A 179 3.95 -24.50 -9.34
N SER A 180 4.01 -25.81 -9.30
CA SER A 180 5.25 -26.56 -9.53
C SER A 180 5.58 -26.79 -11.01
N LYS A 181 4.75 -26.30 -11.93
CA LYS A 181 4.86 -26.53 -13.37
C LYS A 181 4.71 -25.25 -14.16
N GLU A 182 5.13 -25.29 -15.41
CA GLU A 182 4.87 -24.24 -16.37
C GLU A 182 3.38 -24.02 -16.58
N LYS A 183 2.94 -22.77 -16.62
CA LYS A 183 1.53 -22.40 -16.80
C LYS A 183 1.38 -21.27 -17.81
N SER A 184 0.21 -21.27 -18.45
CA SER A 184 -0.20 -20.22 -19.37
C SER A 184 -1.59 -19.72 -18.97
N GLY A 185 -1.80 -18.41 -19.11
CA GLY A 185 -3.05 -17.75 -18.75
C GLY A 185 -3.06 -16.30 -19.16
N GLU A 186 -4.18 -15.66 -18.94
CA GLU A 186 -4.34 -14.24 -19.17
C GLU A 186 -4.86 -13.57 -17.89
N VAL A 187 -4.27 -12.43 -17.52
CA VAL A 187 -4.66 -11.66 -16.34
C VAL A 187 -4.91 -10.23 -16.78
N TRP A 188 -6.08 -9.71 -16.43
CA TRP A 188 -6.43 -8.31 -16.66
C TRP A 188 -6.40 -7.57 -15.34
N VAL A 189 -5.92 -6.34 -15.40
CA VAL A 189 -5.95 -5.42 -14.26
C VAL A 189 -6.61 -4.11 -14.67
N ASN A 190 -7.44 -3.57 -13.79
CA ASN A 190 -8.21 -2.37 -14.05
C ASN A 190 -8.28 -1.48 -12.82
N GLU A 191 -8.45 -0.17 -13.03
CA GLU A 191 -8.72 0.83 -12.00
C GLU A 191 -7.76 0.80 -10.79
N LEU A 192 -6.45 0.92 -11.02
CA LEU A 192 -5.54 1.21 -9.91
C LEU A 192 -5.85 2.59 -9.36
N LYS A 193 -6.38 2.65 -8.15
CA LYS A 193 -6.77 3.91 -7.49
C LYS A 193 -6.44 3.90 -6.01
N VAL A 194 -6.19 5.08 -5.47
CA VAL A 194 -6.11 5.32 -4.02
C VAL A 194 -7.42 5.96 -3.55
N THR A 195 -7.89 5.56 -2.38
CA THR A 195 -9.18 5.99 -1.83
C THR A 195 -9.04 6.36 -0.36
N ASP A 196 -10.14 6.86 0.21
CA ASP A 196 -10.24 7.26 1.60
C ASP A 196 -9.18 8.30 1.95
N PHE A 197 -9.24 9.44 1.24
CA PHE A 197 -8.37 10.57 1.50
C PHE A 197 -8.58 11.09 2.92
N ASP A 198 -7.49 11.19 3.69
CA ASP A 198 -7.52 11.66 5.06
C ASP A 198 -7.66 13.19 5.09
N GLN A 199 -8.83 13.64 5.53
CA GLN A 199 -9.17 15.06 5.68
C GLN A 199 -9.22 15.49 7.16
N ASP A 200 -8.84 14.60 8.07
CA ASP A 200 -8.87 14.89 9.49
C ASP A 200 -7.93 16.05 9.82
N GLY A 201 -8.47 17.05 10.50
CA GLY A 201 -7.68 18.19 10.97
C GLY A 201 -6.84 17.81 12.17
N GLY A 202 -5.56 18.19 12.16
CA GLY A 202 -4.70 18.10 13.34
C GLY A 202 -4.96 19.24 14.34
N TRP A 203 -4.46 19.04 15.54
CA TRP A 203 -4.44 20.08 16.58
C TRP A 203 -3.02 20.28 17.12
N ALA A 204 -2.78 21.45 17.66
CA ALA A 204 -1.54 21.75 18.38
C ALA A 204 -1.83 22.37 19.75
N ALA A 205 -0.96 22.08 20.69
CA ALA A 205 -0.97 22.70 22.01
C ALA A 205 0.45 23.14 22.40
N LYS A 206 0.56 24.32 22.98
CA LYS A 206 1.80 24.84 23.55
C LYS A 206 1.52 25.37 24.95
N GLY A 207 2.35 25.00 25.90
CA GLY A 207 2.26 25.49 27.28
C GLY A 207 3.65 25.78 27.85
N ASN A 208 3.73 26.81 28.66
CA ASN A 208 4.92 27.13 29.45
C ASN A 208 4.50 27.36 30.89
N VAL A 209 5.27 26.82 31.82
CA VAL A 209 5.14 27.05 33.26
C VAL A 209 6.48 27.58 33.79
N ASN A 210 6.44 28.71 34.45
CA ASN A 210 7.60 29.29 35.10
C ASN A 210 7.37 29.27 36.62
N LEU A 211 8.27 28.63 37.34
CA LEU A 211 8.28 28.54 38.80
C LEU A 211 9.48 29.32 39.36
N ALA A 212 9.21 30.35 40.12
CA ALA A 212 10.24 31.12 40.82
C ALA A 212 10.22 30.72 42.30
N PHE A 213 11.35 30.22 42.77
CA PHE A 213 11.58 29.87 44.17
C PHE A 213 12.44 30.96 44.80
N SER A 214 11.81 32.04 45.22
CA SER A 214 12.39 33.18 45.93
C SER A 214 13.91 33.14 46.09
N ASP A 215 14.68 33.96 45.44
CA ASP A 215 16.16 34.11 45.52
C ASP A 215 17.03 32.81 45.42
N VAL A 216 16.42 31.62 45.22
CA VAL A 216 17.13 30.35 45.20
C VAL A 216 17.20 29.73 43.79
N ALA A 217 16.07 29.68 43.08
CA ALA A 217 16.02 29.06 41.79
C ALA A 217 14.82 29.51 40.95
N THR A 218 14.99 29.45 39.64
CA THR A 218 13.89 29.54 38.67
C THR A 218 13.87 28.27 37.80
N VAL A 219 12.70 27.69 37.64
CA VAL A 219 12.49 26.49 36.80
C VAL A 219 11.45 26.80 35.73
N ASN A 220 11.82 26.61 34.47
CA ASN A 220 10.95 26.79 33.34
C ASN A 220 10.66 25.41 32.72
N PHE A 221 9.37 25.09 32.57
CA PHE A 221 8.90 23.93 31.82
C PHE A 221 8.18 24.44 30.59
N GLY A 222 8.55 23.91 29.42
CA GLY A 222 7.86 24.15 28.16
C GLY A 222 7.44 22.84 27.49
N GLY A 223 6.27 22.84 26.89
CA GLY A 223 5.79 21.73 26.09
C GLY A 223 5.13 22.23 24.82
N HIS A 224 5.36 21.52 23.73
CA HIS A 224 4.74 21.78 22.44
C HIS A 224 4.40 20.43 21.77
N ILE A 225 3.14 20.28 21.37
CA ILE A 225 2.63 19.09 20.71
C ILE A 225 1.88 19.54 19.47
N GLU A 226 2.16 18.88 18.34
CA GLU A 226 1.40 19.01 17.11
C GLU A 226 1.05 17.60 16.62
N THR A 227 -0.18 17.41 16.12
CA THR A 227 -0.61 16.12 15.57
C THR A 227 -0.65 16.15 14.06
N VAL A 228 -0.70 14.96 13.44
CA VAL A 228 -0.91 14.80 12.01
C VAL A 228 -2.09 15.65 11.54
N GLY A 229 -1.97 16.29 10.38
CA GLY A 229 -3.00 17.18 9.82
C GLY A 229 -2.98 18.61 10.34
N PHE A 230 -2.13 18.94 11.36
CA PHE A 230 -2.00 20.31 11.84
C PHE A 230 -1.28 21.20 10.82
N GLY A 231 -1.80 22.38 10.59
CA GLY A 231 -1.24 23.40 9.72
C GLY A 231 -2.13 24.64 9.65
N ASN A 232 -1.68 25.66 8.93
CA ASN A 232 -2.46 26.88 8.74
C ASN A 232 -3.73 26.62 7.91
N VAL A 233 -4.75 27.46 8.10
CA VAL A 233 -6.05 27.33 7.41
C VAL A 233 -5.91 27.47 5.88
N ASP A 234 -4.96 28.27 5.44
CA ASP A 234 -4.63 28.52 4.03
C ASP A 234 -3.65 27.50 3.43
N GLN A 235 -3.13 26.58 4.26
CA GLN A 235 -2.17 25.59 3.83
C GLN A 235 -2.87 24.35 3.23
N ASN A 236 -2.40 23.91 2.05
CA ASN A 236 -2.86 22.69 1.43
C ASN A 236 -2.66 21.47 2.34
N LEU A 237 -3.57 20.49 2.29
CA LEU A 237 -3.52 19.29 3.13
C LEU A 237 -2.20 18.52 2.97
N SER A 238 -1.68 18.43 1.76
CA SER A 238 -0.40 17.75 1.45
C SER A 238 0.84 18.43 2.06
N SER A 239 0.74 19.70 2.42
CA SER A 239 1.83 20.46 3.03
C SER A 239 1.68 20.65 4.54
N ARG A 240 0.60 20.12 5.13
CA ARG A 240 0.40 20.09 6.58
C ARG A 240 1.28 19.02 7.22
N ARG A 241 1.30 19.00 8.55
CA ARG A 241 2.10 18.04 9.30
C ARG A 241 1.64 16.60 9.03
N MET A 242 2.59 15.74 8.69
CA MET A 242 2.33 14.34 8.35
C MET A 242 2.79 13.35 9.45
N ASP A 243 3.22 13.87 10.59
CA ASP A 243 3.70 13.10 11.73
C ASP A 243 3.35 13.84 13.03
N ASP A 244 3.27 13.10 14.12
CA ASP A 244 3.16 13.69 15.45
C ASP A 244 4.49 14.30 15.87
N TYR A 245 4.43 15.54 16.33
CA TYR A 245 5.57 16.24 16.89
C TYR A 245 5.35 16.51 18.38
N LYS A 246 6.34 16.17 19.19
CA LYS A 246 6.33 16.43 20.62
C LYS A 246 7.68 16.99 21.02
N GLN A 247 7.66 18.14 21.66
CA GLN A 247 8.85 18.80 22.20
C GLN A 247 8.61 19.15 23.65
N TYR A 248 9.59 18.86 24.48
CA TYR A 248 9.62 19.25 25.87
C TYR A 248 10.95 19.94 26.16
N ASN A 249 10.93 21.03 26.93
CA ASN A 249 12.13 21.69 27.41
C ASN A 249 12.00 21.96 28.92
N VAL A 250 13.10 21.77 29.61
CA VAL A 250 13.24 22.11 31.02
C VAL A 250 14.50 22.95 31.16
N ALA A 251 14.38 24.13 31.73
CA ALA A 251 15.52 24.98 32.05
C ALA A 251 15.46 25.34 33.53
N THR A 252 16.59 25.18 34.23
CA THR A 252 16.71 25.50 35.65
C THR A 252 17.88 26.47 35.83
N GLN A 253 17.64 27.57 36.51
CA GLN A 253 18.66 28.50 36.95
C GLN A 253 18.68 28.49 38.47
N VAL A 254 19.84 28.26 39.05
CA VAL A 254 20.06 28.27 40.52
C VAL A 254 21.03 29.39 40.84
N ASP A 255 20.63 30.29 41.74
CA ASP A 255 21.49 31.34 42.26
C ASP A 255 22.26 30.79 43.47
N VAL A 256 23.57 30.58 43.29
CA VAL A 256 24.48 30.13 44.31
C VAL A 256 25.10 31.39 44.87
N GLY A 257 24.61 31.86 46.04
CA GLY A 257 25.05 33.08 46.71
C GLY A 257 26.55 33.20 46.98
#